data_a5896e9d919b0134719dc80f94940986
#
_entry.id   a5896e9d919b0134719dc80f94940986
#
_cell.length_a   1.000
_cell.length_b   1.000
_cell.length_c   1.000
_cell.angle_alpha   90.00
_cell.angle_beta   90.00
_cell.angle_gamma   90.00
#
_symmetry.space_group_name_H-M   'P 1'
#
loop_
_entity.id
_entity.type
_entity.pdbx_description
1 polymer ?
#
loop_
_entity_poly.entity_id
_entity_poly.type
_entity_poly.pdbx_seq_one_letter_code
_entity_poly.pdbx_strand_id
1 'polypeptide(L)'
;SGKLRYDLYPDYKANRDKNYDKSEYDKMINDYCKKVIEYSKNKSSKEINQEKEEENFHRQRDILFKCLEELYCRQLIFDYVEGDDLIAYYCKHKKPNEKIVIVSGDRDLTQLIADDICVYVTQLKKYITPQNHIEHIGYTHENVLIKKMICGDVSDNIKGIKGVGEKTFFELFPDAKTKRITLDEVLEQSQKLIDERRLKKLKPLKSTENIINKVTNGCQGEDIYEINKKIIDLSEPLLTDEAKKGIDDIMYAPLDPEGRDFKNLYSIIQ
;
A
#
# COMPACT_ATOMS: atom_id res chain seq x y z
N SER A 1 -7.00 -7.14 -6.75
CA SER A 1 -7.32 -6.76 -5.42
C SER A 1 -6.72 -7.69 -4.36
N GLY A 2 -5.46 -7.49 -3.97
CA GLY A 2 -4.80 -7.93 -2.74
C GLY A 2 -5.00 -9.34 -2.17
N LYS A 3 -5.50 -10.32 -2.95
CA LYS A 3 -5.82 -11.66 -2.42
C LYS A 3 -4.62 -12.31 -1.72
N LEU A 4 -3.41 -12.15 -2.28
CA LEU A 4 -2.20 -12.73 -1.70
C LEU A 4 -1.91 -12.16 -0.30
N ARG A 5 -2.23 -10.88 -0.06
CA ARG A 5 -2.12 -10.27 1.28
C ARG A 5 -3.20 -10.78 2.22
N TYR A 6 -4.43 -10.98 1.76
CA TYR A 6 -5.51 -11.56 2.58
C TYR A 6 -5.20 -13.01 2.97
N ASP A 7 -4.56 -13.79 2.10
CA ASP A 7 -4.13 -15.16 2.41
C ASP A 7 -3.04 -15.18 3.51
N LEU A 8 -2.17 -14.16 3.56
CA LEU A 8 -1.15 -14.00 4.59
C LEU A 8 -1.68 -13.36 5.88
N TYR A 9 -2.60 -12.42 5.76
CA TYR A 9 -3.17 -11.66 6.87
C TYR A 9 -4.65 -11.38 6.61
N PRO A 10 -5.57 -12.23 7.12
CA PRO A 10 -7.01 -12.11 6.85
C PRO A 10 -7.65 -10.79 7.25
N ASP A 11 -7.08 -10.10 8.25
CA ASP A 11 -7.55 -8.78 8.70
C ASP A 11 -7.03 -7.61 7.83
N TYR A 12 -6.25 -7.88 6.79
CA TYR A 12 -5.72 -6.83 5.90
C TYR A 12 -6.86 -6.01 5.30
N LYS A 13 -6.78 -4.69 5.45
CA LYS A 13 -7.83 -3.74 4.98
C LYS A 13 -9.26 -4.02 5.49
N ALA A 14 -9.47 -4.86 6.51
CA ALA A 14 -10.80 -5.20 7.01
C ALA A 14 -11.58 -3.99 7.56
N ASN A 15 -10.89 -2.91 7.92
CA ASN A 15 -11.51 -1.65 8.33
C ASN A 15 -12.12 -0.84 7.17
N ARG A 16 -11.79 -1.16 5.91
CA ARG A 16 -12.38 -0.53 4.72
C ARG A 16 -13.77 -1.09 4.43
N ASP A 17 -14.01 -2.35 4.80
CA ASP A 17 -15.27 -3.08 4.59
C ASP A 17 -16.14 -3.12 5.85
N LYS A 18 -16.30 -2.00 6.56
CA LYS A 18 -17.10 -1.94 7.80
C LYS A 18 -18.57 -2.36 7.67
N ASN A 19 -19.01 -2.78 6.50
CA ASN A 19 -20.36 -3.26 6.23
C ASN A 19 -20.44 -4.74 5.81
N TYR A 20 -19.37 -5.54 5.97
CA TYR A 20 -19.39 -6.94 5.55
C TYR A 20 -19.33 -7.89 6.74
N ASP A 21 -20.51 -8.30 7.23
CA ASP A 21 -20.66 -9.47 8.12
C ASP A 21 -21.03 -10.68 7.28
N LYS A 22 -20.17 -11.71 7.27
CA LYS A 22 -20.33 -12.94 6.48
C LYS A 22 -21.57 -13.74 6.90
N SER A 23 -22.07 -13.56 8.12
CA SER A 23 -23.30 -14.17 8.61
C SER A 23 -24.58 -13.50 8.06
N GLU A 24 -24.48 -12.23 7.64
CA GLU A 24 -25.55 -11.53 6.94
C GLU A 24 -25.63 -11.88 5.45
N TYR A 25 -24.52 -12.35 4.84
CA TYR A 25 -24.47 -12.61 3.41
C TYR A 25 -25.40 -13.74 2.98
N ASP A 26 -25.45 -14.83 3.73
CA ASP A 26 -26.36 -15.96 3.45
C ASP A 26 -27.82 -15.60 3.76
N LYS A 27 -28.08 -14.73 4.74
CA LYS A 27 -29.39 -14.12 4.97
C LYS A 27 -29.74 -13.10 3.90
N MET A 28 -28.77 -12.32 3.45
CA MET A 28 -28.92 -11.26 2.44
C MET A 28 -29.28 -11.81 1.06
N ILE A 29 -28.75 -12.96 0.64
CA ILE A 29 -29.10 -13.55 -0.64
C ILE A 29 -30.59 -13.98 -0.66
N ASN A 30 -31.11 -14.53 0.41
CA ASN A 30 -32.53 -14.91 0.51
C ASN A 30 -33.48 -13.71 0.68
N ASP A 31 -33.03 -12.66 1.39
CA ASP A 31 -33.76 -11.39 1.51
C ASP A 31 -33.55 -10.47 0.29
N TYR A 32 -32.44 -10.61 -0.42
CA TYR A 32 -32.12 -9.79 -1.59
C TYR A 32 -33.12 -10.02 -2.73
N CYS A 33 -33.50 -11.25 -2.99
CA CYS A 33 -34.51 -11.53 -3.99
C CYS A 33 -35.91 -10.97 -3.63
N LYS A 34 -36.25 -10.90 -2.34
CA LYS A 34 -37.49 -10.27 -1.87
C LYS A 34 -37.38 -8.74 -1.83
N LYS A 35 -36.22 -8.20 -1.43
CA LYS A 35 -35.96 -6.76 -1.34
C LYS A 35 -35.74 -6.10 -2.69
N VAL A 36 -35.23 -6.80 -3.71
CA VAL A 36 -35.05 -6.22 -5.05
C VAL A 36 -36.38 -5.70 -5.64
N ILE A 37 -37.48 -6.39 -5.36
CA ILE A 37 -38.83 -5.96 -5.82
C ILE A 37 -39.39 -4.80 -4.96
N GLU A 38 -39.08 -4.76 -3.68
CA GLU A 38 -39.49 -3.69 -2.76
C GLU A 38 -38.54 -2.48 -2.83
N TYR A 39 -37.26 -2.71 -3.07
CA TYR A 39 -36.18 -1.70 -3.15
C TYR A 39 -36.33 -0.81 -4.39
N SER A 40 -36.78 -1.37 -5.51
CA SER A 40 -37.05 -0.57 -6.72
C SER A 40 -38.19 0.45 -6.54
N LYS A 41 -39.01 0.29 -5.49
CA LYS A 41 -40.14 1.17 -5.22
C LYS A 41 -39.88 2.23 -4.14
N ASN A 42 -38.83 2.08 -3.32
CA ASN A 42 -38.61 2.90 -2.13
C ASN A 42 -37.17 3.45 -1.95
N LYS A 43 -36.37 3.51 -3.02
CA LYS A 43 -35.04 4.14 -2.95
C LYS A 43 -35.15 5.60 -2.57
N SER A 44 -34.40 6.01 -1.54
CA SER A 44 -34.25 7.42 -1.23
C SER A 44 -33.51 8.16 -2.36
N SER A 45 -33.79 9.45 -2.55
CA SER A 45 -33.11 10.27 -3.56
C SER A 45 -31.58 10.24 -3.40
N LYS A 46 -31.08 9.98 -2.18
CA LYS A 46 -29.66 9.90 -1.86
C LYS A 46 -29.03 8.58 -2.38
N GLU A 47 -29.73 7.46 -2.22
CA GLU A 47 -29.26 6.15 -2.72
C GLU A 47 -29.29 6.09 -4.25
N ILE A 48 -30.32 6.65 -4.88
CA ILE A 48 -30.40 6.76 -6.35
C ILE A 48 -29.26 7.63 -6.90
N ASN A 49 -28.89 8.70 -6.19
CA ASN A 49 -27.77 9.54 -6.60
C ASN A 49 -26.42 8.82 -6.43
N GLN A 50 -26.25 8.07 -5.34
CA GLN A 50 -25.01 7.31 -5.09
C GLN A 50 -24.81 6.21 -6.14
N GLU A 51 -25.85 5.44 -6.49
CA GLU A 51 -25.78 4.45 -7.57
C GLU A 51 -25.46 5.06 -8.93
N LYS A 52 -26.07 6.22 -9.25
CA LYS A 52 -25.77 6.94 -10.48
C LYS A 52 -24.33 7.48 -10.51
N GLU A 53 -23.79 7.90 -9.37
CA GLU A 53 -22.40 8.32 -9.25
C GLU A 53 -21.44 7.14 -9.45
N GLU A 54 -21.74 5.97 -8.88
CA GLU A 54 -20.98 4.74 -9.09
C GLU A 54 -21.02 4.27 -10.54
N GLU A 55 -22.20 4.25 -11.16
CA GLU A 55 -22.36 3.90 -12.57
C GLU A 55 -21.60 4.87 -13.48
N ASN A 56 -21.70 6.17 -13.21
CA ASN A 56 -20.93 7.19 -13.92
C ASN A 56 -19.43 7.01 -13.75
N PHE A 57 -18.98 6.69 -12.54
CA PHE A 57 -17.56 6.43 -12.27
C PHE A 57 -17.05 5.23 -13.09
N HIS A 58 -17.77 4.12 -13.09
CA HIS A 58 -17.40 2.95 -13.89
C HIS A 58 -17.35 3.26 -15.38
N ARG A 59 -18.37 3.96 -15.91
CA ARG A 59 -18.39 4.38 -17.31
C ARG A 59 -17.21 5.29 -17.66
N GLN A 60 -16.91 6.28 -16.82
CA GLN A 60 -15.78 7.18 -17.04
C GLN A 60 -14.43 6.44 -16.98
N ARG A 61 -14.29 5.48 -16.06
CA ARG A 61 -13.11 4.62 -15.98
C ARG A 61 -12.90 3.82 -17.26
N ASP A 62 -13.95 3.20 -17.78
CA ASP A 62 -13.86 2.38 -18.99
C ASP A 62 -13.53 3.22 -20.22
N ILE A 63 -14.08 4.45 -20.30
CA ILE A 63 -13.71 5.43 -21.32
C ILE A 63 -12.23 5.82 -21.17
N LEU A 64 -11.78 6.10 -19.94
CA LEU A 64 -10.38 6.46 -19.67
C LEU A 64 -9.42 5.35 -20.10
N PHE A 65 -9.71 4.09 -19.82
CA PHE A 65 -8.85 2.97 -20.22
C PHE A 65 -8.72 2.88 -21.75
N LYS A 66 -9.81 3.06 -22.49
CA LYS A 66 -9.78 3.12 -23.95
C LYS A 66 -8.96 4.31 -24.46
N CYS A 67 -9.13 5.48 -23.83
CA CYS A 67 -8.34 6.66 -24.19
C CYS A 67 -6.83 6.44 -23.92
N LEU A 68 -6.48 5.82 -22.81
CA LEU A 68 -5.08 5.49 -22.46
C LEU A 68 -4.46 4.52 -23.48
N GLU A 69 -5.23 3.58 -23.99
CA GLU A 69 -4.79 2.67 -25.05
C GLU A 69 -4.45 3.43 -26.34
N GLU A 70 -5.31 4.34 -26.79
CA GLU A 70 -5.06 5.19 -27.95
C GLU A 70 -3.88 6.16 -27.75
N LEU A 71 -3.59 6.54 -26.50
CA LEU A 71 -2.46 7.39 -26.13
C LEU A 71 -1.14 6.61 -25.91
N TYR A 72 -1.08 5.34 -26.29
CA TYR A 72 0.09 4.47 -26.11
C TYR A 72 0.49 4.25 -24.64
N CYS A 73 -0.44 4.46 -23.71
CA CYS A 73 -0.20 4.15 -22.31
C CYS A 73 -0.35 2.65 -22.08
N ARG A 74 0.70 2.03 -21.57
CA ARG A 74 0.65 0.63 -21.16
C ARG A 74 -0.18 0.50 -19.89
N GLN A 75 -1.09 -0.45 -19.89
CA GLN A 75 -1.99 -0.71 -18.77
C GLN A 75 -1.64 -2.08 -18.19
N LEU A 76 -1.40 -2.14 -16.88
CA LEU A 76 -1.11 -3.36 -16.14
C LEU A 76 -2.28 -3.63 -15.20
N ILE A 77 -3.06 -4.64 -15.50
CA ILE A 77 -4.22 -5.07 -14.70
C ILE A 77 -4.16 -6.58 -14.57
N PHE A 78 -3.95 -7.06 -13.35
CA PHE A 78 -3.88 -8.49 -13.06
C PHE A 78 -4.78 -8.83 -11.88
N ASP A 79 -5.41 -10.00 -11.93
CA ASP A 79 -6.21 -10.49 -10.83
C ASP A 79 -5.34 -10.82 -9.61
N TYR A 80 -5.88 -10.55 -8.43
CA TYR A 80 -5.27 -10.85 -7.13
C TYR A 80 -4.00 -10.08 -6.78
N VAL A 81 -3.59 -9.12 -7.59
CA VAL A 81 -2.38 -8.31 -7.41
C VAL A 81 -2.76 -6.86 -7.10
N GLU A 82 -2.00 -6.21 -6.24
CA GLU A 82 -2.17 -4.78 -5.96
C GLU A 82 -1.30 -3.93 -6.88
N GLY A 83 -1.75 -2.70 -7.16
CA GLY A 83 -1.03 -1.76 -8.03
C GLY A 83 0.38 -1.45 -7.54
N ASP A 84 0.56 -1.39 -6.22
CA ASP A 84 1.85 -1.10 -5.59
C ASP A 84 2.88 -2.21 -5.87
N ASP A 85 2.44 -3.48 -5.90
CA ASP A 85 3.31 -4.61 -6.26
C ASP A 85 3.71 -4.57 -7.73
N LEU A 86 2.80 -4.15 -8.63
CA LEU A 86 3.10 -3.98 -10.05
C LEU A 86 4.14 -2.88 -10.25
N ILE A 87 3.97 -1.74 -9.57
CA ILE A 87 4.91 -0.61 -9.61
C ILE A 87 6.27 -1.04 -9.06
N ALA A 88 6.27 -1.73 -7.90
CA ALA A 88 7.49 -2.19 -7.26
C ALA A 88 8.27 -3.17 -8.14
N TYR A 89 7.58 -4.13 -8.75
CA TYR A 89 8.19 -5.07 -9.69
C TYR A 89 8.81 -4.37 -10.88
N TYR A 90 8.09 -3.41 -11.47
CA TYR A 90 8.64 -2.63 -12.59
C TYR A 90 9.88 -1.82 -12.18
N CYS A 91 9.84 -1.16 -11.02
CA CYS A 91 10.99 -0.41 -10.51
C CYS A 91 12.23 -1.31 -10.32
N LYS A 92 12.01 -2.55 -9.84
CA LYS A 92 13.08 -3.54 -9.63
C LYS A 92 13.69 -4.06 -10.94
N HIS A 93 12.89 -4.16 -12.00
CA HIS A 93 13.28 -4.74 -13.30
C HIS A 93 13.43 -3.71 -14.42
N LYS A 94 13.42 -2.41 -14.10
CA LYS A 94 13.59 -1.34 -15.08
C LYS A 94 14.86 -1.49 -15.92
N LYS A 95 14.85 -0.93 -17.11
CA LYS A 95 16.03 -0.93 -17.98
C LYS A 95 17.17 -0.11 -17.35
N PRO A 96 18.43 -0.47 -17.64
CA PRO A 96 19.56 0.39 -17.27
C PRO A 96 19.37 1.82 -17.80
N ASN A 97 19.68 2.81 -16.99
CA ASN A 97 19.53 4.24 -17.28
C ASN A 97 18.09 4.76 -17.42
N GLU A 98 17.09 3.94 -17.18
CA GLU A 98 15.71 4.38 -17.11
C GLU A 98 15.47 5.16 -15.81
N LYS A 99 14.83 6.33 -15.94
CA LYS A 99 14.40 7.16 -14.80
C LYS A 99 12.91 7.01 -14.65
N ILE A 100 12.46 6.73 -13.42
CA ILE A 100 11.05 6.51 -13.12
C ILE A 100 10.50 7.66 -12.28
N VAL A 101 9.34 8.15 -12.67
CA VAL A 101 8.52 9.04 -11.87
C VAL A 101 7.22 8.30 -11.54
N ILE A 102 7.06 7.91 -10.28
CA ILE A 102 5.83 7.32 -9.78
C ILE A 102 4.87 8.47 -9.45
N VAL A 103 3.69 8.52 -10.07
CA VAL A 103 2.67 9.53 -9.77
C VAL A 103 1.59 8.88 -8.92
N SER A 104 1.55 9.21 -7.63
CA SER A 104 0.61 8.60 -6.69
C SER A 104 0.26 9.53 -5.54
N GLY A 105 -0.90 9.28 -4.93
CA GLY A 105 -1.24 9.83 -3.61
C GLY A 105 -0.71 8.97 -2.46
N ASP A 106 -0.30 7.76 -2.75
CA ASP A 106 0.18 6.83 -1.74
C ASP A 106 1.64 7.10 -1.37
N ARG A 107 1.87 7.42 -0.10
CA ARG A 107 3.22 7.68 0.42
C ARG A 107 4.03 6.41 0.64
N ASP A 108 3.40 5.25 0.62
CA ASP A 108 4.08 3.97 0.79
C ASP A 108 5.04 3.69 -0.36
N LEU A 109 4.69 4.17 -1.55
CA LEU A 109 5.55 4.11 -2.72
C LEU A 109 6.87 4.89 -2.56
N THR A 110 7.01 5.72 -1.50
CA THR A 110 8.30 6.33 -1.18
C THR A 110 9.35 5.33 -0.70
N GLN A 111 8.98 4.08 -0.41
CA GLN A 111 9.93 2.99 -0.22
C GLN A 111 10.77 2.69 -1.46
N LEU A 112 10.24 2.99 -2.65
CA LEU A 112 10.86 2.69 -3.94
C LEU A 112 11.82 3.78 -4.43
N ILE A 113 11.94 4.89 -3.68
CA ILE A 113 12.78 6.02 -4.06
C ILE A 113 14.24 5.61 -4.12
N ALA A 114 14.90 5.99 -5.22
CA ALA A 114 16.31 5.79 -5.48
C ALA A 114 16.86 7.00 -6.29
N ASP A 115 18.13 6.99 -6.67
CA ASP A 115 18.75 8.08 -7.45
C ASP A 115 18.05 8.30 -8.81
N ASP A 116 17.45 7.27 -9.35
CA ASP A 116 16.76 7.27 -10.64
C ASP A 116 15.24 7.00 -10.51
N ILE A 117 14.71 6.96 -9.29
CA ILE A 117 13.28 6.76 -9.01
C ILE A 117 12.82 7.83 -8.03
N CYS A 118 11.82 8.61 -8.42
CA CYS A 118 11.17 9.56 -7.53
C CYS A 118 9.65 9.37 -7.51
N VAL A 119 8.99 9.89 -6.47
CA VAL A 119 7.53 9.85 -6.34
C VAL A 119 6.97 11.27 -6.42
N TYR A 120 6.09 11.53 -7.39
CA TYR A 120 5.28 12.74 -7.39
C TYR A 120 4.05 12.50 -6.52
N VAL A 121 4.08 13.04 -5.30
CA VAL A 121 2.97 12.92 -4.34
C VAL A 121 1.91 13.97 -4.69
N THR A 122 0.76 13.51 -5.18
CA THR A 122 -0.29 14.36 -5.75
C THR A 122 -0.89 15.33 -4.73
N GLN A 123 -1.05 14.92 -3.46
CA GLN A 123 -1.57 15.79 -2.38
C GLN A 123 -0.60 16.91 -2.02
N LEU A 124 0.70 16.65 -2.07
CA LEU A 124 1.74 17.63 -1.78
C LEU A 124 2.09 18.47 -3.01
N LYS A 125 1.74 17.99 -4.21
CA LYS A 125 2.17 18.56 -5.51
C LYS A 125 3.70 18.71 -5.60
N LYS A 126 4.42 17.70 -5.08
CA LYS A 126 5.89 17.71 -4.96
C LYS A 126 6.48 16.40 -5.47
N TYR A 127 7.65 16.53 -6.10
CA TYR A 127 8.52 15.39 -6.37
C TYR A 127 9.31 15.05 -5.12
N ILE A 128 9.14 13.84 -4.62
CA ILE A 128 9.87 13.32 -3.46
C ILE A 128 11.02 12.47 -3.95
N THR A 129 12.22 12.84 -3.55
CA THR A 129 13.50 12.23 -3.92
C THR A 129 14.27 11.85 -2.65
N PRO A 130 15.38 11.08 -2.73
CA PRO A 130 16.22 10.81 -1.56
C PRO A 130 16.67 12.11 -0.85
N GLN A 131 16.96 13.16 -1.61
CA GLN A 131 17.53 14.41 -1.11
C GLN A 131 16.53 15.27 -0.33
N ASN A 132 15.24 15.20 -0.67
CA ASN A 132 14.22 16.06 -0.05
C ASN A 132 13.16 15.30 0.76
N HIS A 133 13.29 13.97 0.91
CA HIS A 133 12.34 13.14 1.64
C HIS A 133 12.16 13.63 3.09
N ILE A 134 13.27 13.97 3.76
CA ILE A 134 13.24 14.47 5.13
C ILE A 134 12.46 15.79 5.23
N GLU A 135 12.66 16.71 4.29
CA GLU A 135 11.96 18.01 4.26
C GLU A 135 10.44 17.86 4.15
N HIS A 136 9.98 16.93 3.29
CA HIS A 136 8.56 16.83 2.94
C HIS A 136 7.81 15.75 3.72
N ILE A 137 8.50 14.71 4.17
CA ILE A 137 7.92 13.54 4.86
C ILE A 137 8.30 13.52 6.35
N GLY A 138 9.45 14.11 6.71
CA GLY A 138 9.89 14.27 8.10
C GLY A 138 10.96 13.29 8.57
N TYR A 139 11.35 12.32 7.72
CA TYR A 139 12.41 11.34 8.00
C TYR A 139 13.00 10.79 6.70
N THR A 140 14.10 10.03 6.78
CA THR A 140 14.74 9.45 5.58
C THR A 140 13.91 8.35 4.94
N HIS A 141 13.89 8.29 3.60
CA HIS A 141 13.16 7.27 2.83
C HIS A 141 13.60 5.84 3.17
N GLU A 142 14.87 5.64 3.54
CA GLU A 142 15.42 4.33 3.92
C GLU A 142 14.72 3.69 5.13
N ASN A 143 14.03 4.49 5.95
CA ASN A 143 13.34 4.03 7.15
C ASN A 143 11.81 3.89 6.98
N VAL A 144 11.27 4.09 5.78
CA VAL A 144 9.82 3.94 5.52
C VAL A 144 9.36 2.54 5.87
N LEU A 145 10.08 1.52 5.41
CA LEU A 145 9.75 0.12 5.66
C LEU A 145 9.85 -0.23 7.14
N ILE A 146 11.01 -0.02 7.79
CA ILE A 146 11.22 -0.41 9.20
C ILE A 146 10.26 0.31 10.13
N LYS A 147 9.96 1.59 9.87
CA LYS A 147 8.96 2.35 10.62
C LYS A 147 7.59 1.68 10.53
N LYS A 148 7.15 1.31 9.33
CA LYS A 148 5.85 0.67 9.13
C LYS A 148 5.79 -0.74 9.71
N MET A 149 6.83 -1.53 9.60
CA MET A 149 6.88 -2.86 10.22
C MET A 149 6.70 -2.80 11.74
N ILE A 150 7.25 -1.76 12.39
CA ILE A 150 7.19 -1.58 13.84
C ILE A 150 5.90 -0.87 14.28
N CYS A 151 5.54 0.22 13.61
CA CYS A 151 4.37 1.03 13.97
C CYS A 151 3.05 0.46 13.46
N GLY A 152 3.10 -0.42 12.44
CA GLY A 152 1.92 -0.84 11.68
C GLY A 152 1.39 0.24 10.74
N ASP A 153 0.25 -0.04 10.13
CA ASP A 153 -0.49 0.87 9.28
C ASP A 153 -1.99 0.81 9.58
N VAL A 154 -2.51 1.88 10.15
CA VAL A 154 -3.92 1.95 10.51
C VAL A 154 -4.82 2.01 9.27
N SER A 155 -4.34 2.61 8.16
CA SER A 155 -5.12 2.73 6.92
C SER A 155 -5.40 1.37 6.30
N ASP A 156 -4.48 0.44 6.42
CA ASP A 156 -4.56 -0.92 5.89
C ASP A 156 -4.89 -1.97 6.96
N ASN A 157 -5.26 -1.51 8.16
CA ASN A 157 -5.54 -2.38 9.31
C ASN A 157 -4.37 -3.30 9.69
N ILE A 158 -3.15 -2.87 9.42
CA ILE A 158 -1.94 -3.60 9.79
C ILE A 158 -1.56 -3.22 11.21
N LYS A 159 -1.56 -4.19 12.11
CA LYS A 159 -1.21 -3.97 13.51
C LYS A 159 0.30 -3.78 13.68
N GLY A 160 0.69 -2.73 14.41
CA GLY A 160 2.06 -2.53 14.85
C GLY A 160 2.33 -3.11 16.24
N ILE A 161 3.56 -2.92 16.71
CA ILE A 161 3.97 -3.29 18.06
C ILE A 161 3.23 -2.41 19.07
N LYS A 162 2.54 -3.04 20.01
CA LYS A 162 1.69 -2.34 20.99
C LYS A 162 2.47 -1.26 21.76
N GLY A 163 1.98 -0.03 21.69
CA GLY A 163 2.56 1.13 22.36
C GLY A 163 3.69 1.79 21.58
N VAL A 164 3.90 1.41 20.31
CA VAL A 164 4.89 2.00 19.42
C VAL A 164 4.20 2.57 18.18
N GLY A 165 3.61 3.75 18.32
CA GLY A 165 3.18 4.55 17.18
C GLY A 165 4.31 5.42 16.64
N GLU A 166 4.09 6.12 15.53
CA GLU A 166 5.12 6.93 14.84
C GLU A 166 5.82 7.93 15.77
N LYS A 167 5.07 8.63 16.61
CA LYS A 167 5.65 9.56 17.58
C LYS A 167 6.61 8.85 18.55
N THR A 168 6.15 7.73 19.15
CA THR A 168 6.96 6.94 20.08
C THR A 168 8.19 6.35 19.37
N PHE A 169 8.05 5.90 18.14
CA PHE A 169 9.16 5.39 17.35
C PHE A 169 10.29 6.42 17.23
N PHE A 170 9.98 7.64 16.81
CA PHE A 170 11.00 8.69 16.67
C PHE A 170 11.48 9.31 18.01
N GLU A 171 10.72 9.14 19.10
CA GLU A 171 11.20 9.45 20.45
C GLU A 171 12.23 8.41 20.94
N LEU A 172 12.01 7.13 20.63
CA LEU A 172 12.93 6.04 21.00
C LEU A 172 14.17 6.01 20.07
N PHE A 173 13.97 6.32 18.80
CA PHE A 173 14.99 6.22 17.74
C PHE A 173 15.13 7.57 17.00
N PRO A 174 15.62 8.62 17.64
CA PRO A 174 15.69 9.95 17.03
C PRO A 174 16.56 10.00 15.78
N ASP A 175 17.62 9.19 15.73
CA ASP A 175 18.52 9.09 14.57
C ASP A 175 17.80 8.55 13.33
N ALA A 176 16.71 7.81 13.49
CA ALA A 176 15.89 7.30 12.39
C ALA A 176 15.27 8.40 11.51
N LYS A 177 15.26 9.65 11.97
CA LYS A 177 14.80 10.78 11.13
C LYS A 177 15.80 11.12 10.03
N THR A 178 17.08 10.97 10.28
CA THR A 178 18.15 11.46 9.40
C THR A 178 19.09 10.39 8.88
N LYS A 179 19.11 9.22 9.51
CA LYS A 179 19.97 8.09 9.16
C LYS A 179 19.16 6.84 9.01
N ARG A 180 19.57 5.97 8.08
CA ARG A 180 19.07 4.60 8.03
C ARG A 180 19.35 3.91 9.36
N ILE A 181 18.36 3.17 9.85
CA ILE A 181 18.52 2.27 11.00
C ILE A 181 18.14 0.86 10.59
N THR A 182 18.82 -0.10 11.17
CA THR A 182 18.56 -1.53 11.00
C THR A 182 17.70 -2.07 12.14
N LEU A 183 17.15 -3.28 11.96
CA LEU A 183 16.42 -3.96 13.02
C LEU A 183 17.31 -4.24 14.22
N ASP A 184 18.55 -4.63 13.99
CA ASP A 184 19.51 -4.91 15.06
C ASP A 184 19.78 -3.65 15.90
N GLU A 185 19.96 -2.49 15.26
CA GLU A 185 20.11 -1.20 15.96
C GLU A 185 18.86 -0.83 16.76
N VAL A 186 17.66 -1.13 16.25
CA VAL A 186 16.40 -0.94 17.00
C VAL A 186 16.37 -1.84 18.25
N LEU A 187 16.78 -3.09 18.14
CA LEU A 187 16.84 -4.02 19.27
C LEU A 187 17.89 -3.61 20.28
N GLU A 188 19.11 -3.28 19.84
CA GLU A 188 20.20 -2.83 20.71
C GLU A 188 19.83 -1.55 21.47
N GLN A 189 19.30 -0.55 20.76
CA GLN A 189 18.85 0.68 21.38
C GLN A 189 17.72 0.45 22.39
N SER A 190 16.77 -0.42 22.06
CA SER A 190 15.68 -0.79 22.97
C SER A 190 16.20 -1.45 24.23
N GLN A 191 17.15 -2.40 24.10
CA GLN A 191 17.77 -3.07 25.23
C GLN A 191 18.57 -2.09 26.10
N LYS A 192 19.34 -1.21 25.48
CA LYS A 192 20.09 -0.15 26.17
C LYS A 192 19.17 0.73 27.00
N LEU A 193 18.05 1.18 26.44
CA LEU A 193 17.06 2.01 27.17
C LEU A 193 16.44 1.25 28.36
N ILE A 194 16.20 -0.06 28.23
CA ILE A 194 15.73 -0.89 29.34
C ILE A 194 16.77 -0.92 30.47
N ASP A 195 18.04 -1.19 30.13
CA ASP A 195 19.12 -1.34 31.13
C ASP A 195 19.45 -0.01 31.81
N GLU A 196 19.50 1.10 31.08
CA GLU A 196 19.68 2.45 31.67
C GLU A 196 18.57 2.79 32.68
N ARG A 197 17.32 2.44 32.40
CA ARG A 197 16.21 2.67 33.33
C ARG A 197 16.31 1.78 34.56
N ARG A 198 16.70 0.51 34.39
CA ARG A 198 16.94 -0.42 35.51
C ARG A 198 18.06 0.05 36.44
N LEU A 199 19.15 0.56 35.85
CA LEU A 199 20.25 1.16 36.64
C LEU A 199 19.81 2.34 37.50
N LYS A 200 18.86 3.14 36.93
CA LYS A 200 18.23 4.28 37.65
C LYS A 200 17.09 3.84 38.57
N LYS A 201 16.89 2.54 38.80
CA LYS A 201 15.77 1.95 39.57
C LYS A 201 14.38 2.37 39.05
N LEU A 202 14.28 2.68 37.75
CA LEU A 202 13.02 3.00 37.08
C LEU A 202 12.49 1.76 36.33
N LYS A 203 11.16 1.66 36.23
CA LYS A 203 10.55 0.60 35.40
C LYS A 203 10.90 0.83 33.91
N PRO A 204 11.24 -0.22 33.15
CA PRO A 204 11.39 -0.12 31.71
C PRO A 204 10.14 0.46 31.02
N LEU A 205 10.34 1.04 29.85
CA LEU A 205 9.20 1.47 29.03
C LEU A 205 8.56 0.23 28.41
N LYS A 206 7.23 0.13 28.51
CA LYS A 206 6.50 -1.00 27.89
C LYS A 206 6.72 -1.09 26.38
N SER A 207 6.91 0.05 25.70
CA SER A 207 7.22 0.09 24.28
C SER A 207 8.52 -0.62 23.94
N THR A 208 9.62 -0.37 24.69
CA THR A 208 10.91 -1.03 24.47
C THR A 208 10.85 -2.53 24.82
N GLU A 209 10.18 -2.92 25.91
CA GLU A 209 9.96 -4.32 26.24
C GLU A 209 9.12 -5.03 25.14
N ASN A 210 8.09 -4.37 24.62
CA ASN A 210 7.28 -4.93 23.56
C ASN A 210 8.05 -5.08 22.24
N ILE A 211 8.95 -4.15 21.89
CA ILE A 211 9.83 -4.28 20.73
C ILE A 211 10.69 -5.54 20.86
N ILE A 212 11.43 -5.67 21.97
CA ILE A 212 12.28 -6.84 22.21
C ILE A 212 11.45 -8.13 22.14
N ASN A 213 10.36 -8.21 22.90
CA ASN A 213 9.56 -9.43 23.00
C ASN A 213 8.90 -9.84 21.66
N LYS A 214 8.47 -8.87 20.84
CA LYS A 214 7.76 -9.18 19.59
C LYS A 214 8.69 -9.48 18.43
N VAL A 215 9.92 -8.98 18.46
CA VAL A 215 10.89 -9.22 17.40
C VAL A 215 11.76 -10.44 17.70
N THR A 216 12.16 -10.65 18.98
CA THR A 216 13.08 -11.74 19.34
C THR A 216 12.38 -13.04 19.74
N ASN A 217 11.19 -12.97 20.31
CA ASN A 217 10.51 -14.13 20.90
C ASN A 217 9.26 -14.54 20.13
N GLY A 218 9.23 -14.43 18.80
CA GLY A 218 8.07 -14.77 17.99
C GLY A 218 6.96 -15.41 18.83
N CYS A 219 6.06 -14.62 19.42
CA CYS A 219 5.09 -15.14 20.38
C CYS A 219 4.25 -16.18 19.68
N GLN A 220 4.30 -17.40 20.17
CA GLN A 220 3.40 -18.54 19.88
C GLN A 220 2.32 -18.22 18.82
N GLY A 221 2.70 -18.34 17.53
CA GLY A 221 1.77 -18.36 16.42
C GLY A 221 1.75 -17.16 15.47
N GLU A 222 2.13 -15.96 15.86
CA GLU A 222 2.12 -14.80 14.95
C GLU A 222 3.29 -13.85 15.23
N ASP A 223 4.32 -13.96 14.45
CA ASP A 223 5.37 -12.95 14.40
C ASP A 223 4.84 -11.74 13.61
N ILE A 224 4.26 -10.78 14.35
CA ILE A 224 3.68 -9.55 13.76
C ILE A 224 4.71 -8.85 12.87
N TYR A 225 5.99 -8.85 13.25
CA TYR A 225 7.03 -8.21 12.49
C TYR A 225 7.24 -8.90 11.12
N GLU A 226 7.37 -10.22 11.12
CA GLU A 226 7.56 -11.01 9.89
C GLU A 226 6.31 -10.98 8.99
N ILE A 227 5.11 -10.99 9.58
CA ILE A 227 3.86 -10.82 8.82
C ILE A 227 3.83 -9.43 8.18
N ASN A 228 4.11 -8.39 8.97
CA ASN A 228 4.14 -7.02 8.47
C ASN A 228 5.18 -6.85 7.37
N LYS A 229 6.36 -7.44 7.52
CA LYS A 229 7.41 -7.44 6.51
C LYS A 229 6.90 -8.02 5.19
N LYS A 230 6.29 -9.21 5.23
CA LYS A 230 5.76 -9.86 4.02
C LYS A 230 4.66 -9.07 3.32
N ILE A 231 3.90 -8.27 4.07
CA ILE A 231 2.78 -7.52 3.53
C ILE A 231 3.21 -6.14 3.00
N ILE A 232 4.18 -5.50 3.67
CA ILE A 232 4.51 -4.08 3.45
C ILE A 232 5.74 -3.92 2.57
N ASP A 233 6.64 -4.91 2.52
CA ASP A 233 7.94 -4.80 1.85
C ASP A 233 7.79 -4.81 0.33
N LEU A 234 7.86 -3.64 -0.27
CA LEU A 234 7.82 -3.49 -1.73
C LEU A 234 9.13 -3.89 -2.43
N SER A 235 10.20 -4.20 -1.70
CA SER A 235 11.39 -4.79 -2.30
C SER A 235 11.19 -6.25 -2.73
N GLU A 236 10.19 -6.92 -2.11
CA GLU A 236 9.76 -8.28 -2.43
C GLU A 236 8.25 -8.31 -2.74
N PRO A 237 7.82 -7.72 -3.89
CA PRO A 237 6.43 -7.55 -4.23
C PRO A 237 5.69 -8.89 -4.34
N LEU A 238 4.46 -8.93 -3.83
CA LEU A 238 3.60 -10.11 -3.83
C LEU A 238 2.91 -10.28 -5.19
N LEU A 239 3.55 -11.02 -6.07
CA LEU A 239 3.08 -11.28 -7.43
C LEU A 239 2.97 -12.77 -7.73
N THR A 240 1.94 -13.13 -8.48
CA THR A 240 1.86 -14.44 -9.11
C THR A 240 2.87 -14.55 -10.26
N ASP A 241 3.29 -15.75 -10.62
CA ASP A 241 4.21 -15.94 -11.76
C ASP A 241 3.55 -15.51 -13.09
N GLU A 242 2.24 -15.64 -13.20
CA GLU A 242 1.46 -15.15 -14.33
C GLU A 242 1.54 -13.62 -14.43
N ALA A 243 1.37 -12.91 -13.31
CA ALA A 243 1.50 -11.45 -13.27
C ALA A 243 2.91 -10.99 -13.63
N LYS A 244 3.96 -11.62 -13.10
CA LYS A 244 5.36 -11.30 -13.45
C LYS A 244 5.60 -11.42 -14.94
N LYS A 245 5.21 -12.56 -15.52
CA LYS A 245 5.34 -12.78 -16.97
C LYS A 245 4.54 -11.77 -17.77
N GLY A 246 3.28 -11.51 -17.37
CA GLY A 246 2.43 -10.56 -18.07
C GLY A 246 2.96 -9.12 -18.00
N ILE A 247 3.58 -8.72 -16.88
CA ILE A 247 4.25 -7.41 -16.76
C ILE A 247 5.40 -7.33 -17.75
N ASP A 248 6.27 -8.34 -17.80
CA ASP A 248 7.43 -8.37 -18.69
C ASP A 248 6.97 -8.31 -20.15
N ASP A 249 5.96 -9.10 -20.52
CA ASP A 249 5.40 -9.14 -21.88
C ASP A 249 4.85 -7.76 -22.30
N ILE A 250 4.13 -7.06 -21.41
CA ILE A 250 3.55 -5.73 -21.68
C ILE A 250 4.63 -4.64 -21.70
N MET A 251 5.53 -4.66 -20.72
CA MET A 251 6.51 -3.58 -20.54
C MET A 251 7.59 -3.56 -21.62
N TYR A 252 7.95 -4.72 -22.12
CA TYR A 252 9.00 -4.85 -23.15
C TYR A 252 8.46 -5.03 -24.56
N ALA A 253 7.15 -5.17 -24.75
CA ALA A 253 6.54 -5.19 -26.06
C ALA A 253 6.89 -3.93 -26.87
N PRO A 254 7.20 -4.03 -28.16
CA PRO A 254 7.35 -2.84 -28.98
C PRO A 254 6.02 -2.04 -29.00
N LEU A 255 6.13 -0.73 -29.04
CA LEU A 255 4.97 0.13 -29.27
C LEU A 255 4.59 -0.03 -30.75
N ASP A 256 3.37 -0.48 -31.00
CA ASP A 256 2.80 -0.54 -32.36
C ASP A 256 2.02 0.74 -32.63
N PRO A 257 2.53 1.65 -33.46
CA PRO A 257 1.82 2.87 -33.83
C PRO A 257 0.72 2.65 -34.86
N GLU A 258 0.71 1.49 -35.54
CA GLU A 258 -0.28 1.19 -36.57
C GLU A 258 -1.65 0.86 -35.93
N GLY A 259 -2.71 1.52 -36.38
CA GLY A 259 -4.07 1.30 -35.88
C GLY A 259 -4.52 2.23 -34.77
N ARG A 260 -3.65 3.09 -34.24
CA ARG A 260 -4.01 4.10 -33.23
C ARG A 260 -4.05 5.48 -33.88
N ASP A 261 -5.23 6.11 -33.82
CA ASP A 261 -5.47 7.41 -34.47
C ASP A 261 -6.16 8.37 -33.50
N PHE A 262 -5.78 9.63 -33.53
CA PHE A 262 -6.45 10.71 -32.82
C PHE A 262 -7.97 10.77 -33.12
N LYS A 263 -8.40 10.29 -34.28
CA LYS A 263 -9.83 10.19 -34.64
C LYS A 263 -10.54 9.16 -33.76
N ASN A 264 -9.88 8.05 -33.42
CA ASN A 264 -10.43 7.04 -32.51
C ASN A 264 -10.64 7.63 -31.12
N LEU A 265 -9.68 8.41 -30.60
CA LEU A 265 -9.79 9.10 -29.34
C LEU A 265 -11.02 10.03 -29.31
N TYR A 266 -11.25 10.78 -30.36
CA TYR A 266 -12.43 11.64 -30.49
C TYR A 266 -13.74 10.85 -30.46
N SER A 267 -13.79 9.70 -31.13
CA SER A 267 -15.01 8.86 -31.16
C SER A 267 -15.29 8.16 -29.82
N ILE A 268 -14.27 7.95 -28.98
CA ILE A 268 -14.43 7.37 -27.64
C ILE A 268 -15.05 8.39 -26.67
N ILE A 269 -14.75 9.68 -26.84
CA ILE A 269 -15.15 10.75 -25.91
C ILE A 269 -16.57 11.28 -26.25
N GLN A 270 -17.04 11.15 -27.48
CA GLN A 270 -18.40 11.51 -27.92
C GLN A 270 -19.42 10.45 -27.46
#